data_3cf7beb99cce22e3a353a3bc148cd35e
#
_entry.id   3cf7beb99cce22e3a353a3bc148cd35e
#
_cell.length_a   1.000
_cell.length_b   1.000
_cell.length_c   1.000
_cell.angle_alpha   90.00
_cell.angle_beta   90.00
_cell.angle_gamma   90.00
#
_symmetry.space_group_name_H-M   'P 1'
#
loop_
_entity.id
_entity.type
_entity.pdbx_description
1 polymer ?
#
loop_
_entity_poly.entity_id
_entity_poly.type
_entity_poly.pdbx_seq_one_letter_code
_entity_poly.pdbx_strand_id
1 'polypeptide(L)'
;MKSKTRQIFSTVALTSILSFLIGGFAVWGSYNSEISLVENNLNTVVNDIGLSSDDPLASALFSVSQNNFDMTVAFKASNGEFAILKQSKKAVLGTTTKLRMRTIPLQAGEKLVIAASVQDINENLTRNLWRLLIFILFANGIASFISLSITRSGALAIERAHREKMQEFLGDAAHELRTPLTVVKGYAELLKDKALDSEREDLAFERLHIEIKRMESLIADLLILAELGEEEPTEFSEVNLSELVSENVKDFQVLAPQHHLELDLEAGVTMQGSEKYLQRFIANALTNIRVHTDADAPVRITLKAGREIRLVVEDGGAGLPAASYGERIQGLKRFDRSRSRETGGSGLGMSIMSAVIERHGGTLALKKSELGGLAIEVQLART
;
A
#
# COMPACT_ATOMS: atom_id res chain seq x y z
N MET A 1 -2.25 5.59 -10.59
CA MET A 1 -2.95 6.87 -10.27
C MET A 1 -4.38 6.70 -9.76
N LYS A 2 -5.26 5.92 -10.38
CA LYS A 2 -6.68 5.73 -9.95
C LYS A 2 -6.87 5.20 -8.52
N SER A 3 -6.02 4.29 -8.03
CA SER A 3 -6.13 3.71 -6.66
C SER A 3 -5.83 4.73 -5.55
N LYS A 4 -4.79 5.56 -5.72
CA LYS A 4 -4.38 6.58 -4.73
C LYS A 4 -5.42 7.69 -4.57
N THR A 5 -5.99 8.16 -5.69
CA THR A 5 -7.07 9.16 -5.66
C THR A 5 -8.32 8.61 -4.96
N ARG A 6 -8.61 7.33 -5.14
CA ARG A 6 -9.73 6.64 -4.48
C ARG A 6 -9.53 6.52 -2.97
N GLN A 7 -8.30 6.28 -2.51
CA GLN A 7 -7.97 6.24 -1.07
C GLN A 7 -8.15 7.61 -0.41
N ILE A 8 -7.61 8.68 -1.01
CA ILE A 8 -7.77 10.05 -0.49
C ILE A 8 -9.25 10.39 -0.41
N PHE A 9 -10.00 10.13 -1.48
CA PHE A 9 -11.44 10.41 -1.51
C PHE A 9 -12.20 9.62 -0.44
N SER A 10 -11.90 8.33 -0.23
CA SER A 10 -12.56 7.54 0.81
C SER A 10 -12.24 8.03 2.23
N THR A 11 -11.01 8.46 2.49
CA THR A 11 -10.62 9.01 3.80
C THR A 11 -11.35 10.33 4.08
N VAL A 12 -11.38 11.24 3.11
CA VAL A 12 -12.09 12.53 3.23
C VAL A 12 -13.58 12.31 3.40
N ALA A 13 -14.18 11.40 2.64
CA ALA A 13 -15.60 11.07 2.78
C ALA A 13 -15.91 10.50 4.17
N LEU A 14 -15.11 9.56 4.67
CA LEU A 14 -15.30 8.96 5.98
C LEU A 14 -15.18 9.98 7.11
N THR A 15 -14.16 10.83 7.08
CA THR A 15 -13.96 11.89 8.09
C THR A 15 -15.08 12.92 8.04
N SER A 16 -15.58 13.30 6.86
CA SER A 16 -16.72 14.19 6.69
C SER A 16 -17.99 13.61 7.29
N ILE A 17 -18.31 12.36 6.98
CA ILE A 17 -19.50 11.68 7.50
C ILE A 17 -19.44 11.57 9.02
N LEU A 18 -18.31 11.16 9.57
CA LEU A 18 -18.13 11.01 11.02
C LEU A 18 -18.25 12.36 11.74
N SER A 19 -17.61 13.41 11.24
CA SER A 19 -17.67 14.75 11.79
C SER A 19 -19.09 15.33 11.72
N PHE A 20 -19.80 15.08 10.61
CA PHE A 20 -21.21 15.51 10.47
C PHE A 20 -22.14 14.78 11.45
N LEU A 21 -21.97 13.47 11.62
CA LEU A 21 -22.80 12.70 12.56
C LEU A 21 -22.57 13.13 14.00
N ILE A 22 -21.33 13.20 14.44
CA ILE A 22 -20.98 13.58 15.83
C ILE A 22 -21.39 15.03 16.10
N GLY A 23 -20.97 15.96 15.22
CA GLY A 23 -21.23 17.37 15.39
C GLY A 23 -22.72 17.71 15.23
N GLY A 24 -23.39 17.08 14.27
CA GLY A 24 -24.85 17.22 14.09
C GLY A 24 -25.63 16.73 15.29
N PHE A 25 -25.25 15.57 15.86
CA PHE A 25 -25.88 15.07 17.08
C PHE A 25 -25.67 15.99 18.27
N ALA A 26 -24.48 16.57 18.44
CA ALA A 26 -24.18 17.52 19.51
C ALA A 26 -25.01 18.81 19.36
N VAL A 27 -25.08 19.38 18.15
CA VAL A 27 -25.89 20.58 17.87
C VAL A 27 -27.37 20.31 18.08
N TRP A 28 -27.86 19.16 17.60
CA TRP A 28 -29.25 18.74 17.82
C TRP A 28 -29.59 18.55 19.31
N GLY A 29 -28.69 17.89 20.06
CA GLY A 29 -28.85 17.67 21.49
C GLY A 29 -28.90 18.99 22.27
N SER A 30 -28.02 19.95 21.99
CA SER A 30 -28.02 21.28 22.59
C SER A 30 -29.35 22.02 22.29
N TYR A 31 -29.78 22.04 21.03
CA TYR A 31 -31.01 22.67 20.61
C TYR A 31 -32.22 22.06 21.33
N ASN A 32 -32.31 20.73 21.37
CA ASN A 32 -33.44 20.03 21.99
C ASN A 32 -33.46 20.25 23.51
N SER A 33 -32.29 20.32 24.16
CA SER A 33 -32.17 20.63 25.60
C SER A 33 -32.69 22.04 25.92
N GLU A 34 -32.30 23.06 25.12
CA GLU A 34 -32.73 24.44 25.32
C GLU A 34 -34.25 24.58 25.07
N ILE A 35 -34.80 23.94 24.05
CA ILE A 35 -36.25 23.93 23.80
C ILE A 35 -37.00 23.26 24.95
N SER A 36 -36.51 22.09 25.40
CA SER A 36 -37.14 21.36 26.51
C SER A 36 -37.15 22.20 27.80
N LEU A 37 -36.11 22.98 28.06
CA LEU A 37 -36.05 23.88 29.20
C LEU A 37 -37.17 24.96 29.12
N VAL A 38 -37.36 25.57 27.95
CA VAL A 38 -38.44 26.57 27.74
C VAL A 38 -39.78 25.93 27.93
N GLU A 39 -40.01 24.72 27.39
CA GLU A 39 -41.30 24.01 27.55
C GLU A 39 -41.56 23.60 29.00
N ASN A 40 -40.55 23.15 29.73
CA ASN A 40 -40.66 22.82 31.14
C ASN A 40 -41.00 24.06 31.97
N ASN A 41 -40.35 25.19 31.71
CA ASN A 41 -40.67 26.45 32.37
C ASN A 41 -42.08 26.91 32.11
N LEU A 42 -42.56 26.81 30.85
CA LEU A 42 -43.96 27.11 30.50
C LEU A 42 -44.94 26.18 31.24
N ASN A 43 -44.64 24.89 31.29
CA ASN A 43 -45.48 23.89 31.98
C ASN A 43 -45.50 24.12 33.50
N THR A 44 -44.38 24.56 34.09
CA THR A 44 -44.32 24.93 35.50
C THR A 44 -45.31 26.04 35.82
N VAL A 45 -45.30 27.10 35.02
CA VAL A 45 -46.27 28.22 35.20
C VAL A 45 -47.69 27.74 35.02
N VAL A 46 -47.99 26.89 34.04
CA VAL A 46 -49.34 26.33 33.81
C VAL A 46 -49.77 25.46 34.99
N ASN A 47 -48.92 24.65 35.55
CA ASN A 47 -49.22 23.80 36.70
C ASN A 47 -49.46 24.62 37.96
N ASP A 48 -48.68 25.68 38.20
CA ASP A 48 -48.86 26.59 39.34
C ASP A 48 -50.22 27.30 39.28
N ILE A 49 -50.70 27.65 38.06
CA ILE A 49 -52.03 28.22 37.86
C ILE A 49 -53.12 27.18 38.19
N GLY A 50 -52.94 25.90 37.75
CA GLY A 50 -53.89 24.83 38.00
C GLY A 50 -54.07 24.47 39.49
N LEU A 51 -53.04 24.71 40.30
CA LEU A 51 -53.07 24.49 41.74
C LEU A 51 -53.78 25.61 42.54
N SER A 52 -53.88 26.80 41.95
CA SER A 52 -54.42 28.02 42.59
C SER A 52 -55.72 28.43 41.88
N SER A 53 -56.88 27.98 42.39
CA SER A 53 -58.15 28.13 41.72
C SER A 53 -58.82 29.51 41.80
N ASP A 54 -58.40 30.38 42.74
CA ASP A 54 -59.07 31.62 43.01
C ASP A 54 -58.68 32.82 42.12
N ASP A 55 -57.42 32.90 41.63
CA ASP A 55 -56.98 33.95 40.71
C ASP A 55 -55.94 33.45 39.75
N PRO A 56 -56.30 32.95 38.57
CA PRO A 56 -55.31 32.45 37.57
C PRO A 56 -54.32 33.51 37.08
N LEU A 57 -54.73 34.79 37.05
CA LEU A 57 -53.85 35.89 36.57
C LEU A 57 -52.76 36.21 37.57
N ALA A 58 -53.14 36.35 38.85
CA ALA A 58 -52.19 36.61 39.94
C ALA A 58 -51.21 35.43 40.08
N SER A 59 -51.67 34.19 39.97
CA SER A 59 -50.87 32.97 40.05
C SER A 59 -49.83 32.89 38.90
N ALA A 60 -50.22 33.22 37.68
CA ALA A 60 -49.31 33.28 36.54
C ALA A 60 -48.22 34.33 36.74
N LEU A 61 -48.58 35.53 37.16
CA LEU A 61 -47.63 36.61 37.41
C LEU A 61 -46.67 36.29 38.58
N PHE A 62 -47.18 35.68 39.65
CA PHE A 62 -46.41 35.23 40.78
C PHE A 62 -45.39 34.13 40.37
N SER A 63 -45.84 33.07 39.70
CA SER A 63 -44.98 32.00 39.24
C SER A 63 -43.87 32.52 38.32
N VAL A 64 -44.17 33.32 37.29
CA VAL A 64 -43.21 33.91 36.39
C VAL A 64 -42.21 34.82 37.11
N SER A 65 -42.67 35.52 38.15
CA SER A 65 -41.79 36.43 38.93
C SER A 65 -40.93 35.69 39.94
N GLN A 66 -41.51 34.72 40.64
CA GLN A 66 -40.78 33.91 41.65
C GLN A 66 -39.65 33.10 41.02
N ASN A 67 -39.91 32.49 39.85
CA ASN A 67 -38.94 31.69 39.15
C ASN A 67 -38.03 32.50 38.23
N ASN A 68 -38.20 33.80 38.18
CA ASN A 68 -37.41 34.72 37.32
C ASN A 68 -37.45 34.32 35.84
N PHE A 69 -38.61 33.82 35.37
CA PHE A 69 -38.77 33.43 33.96
C PHE A 69 -38.95 34.68 33.09
N ASP A 70 -38.23 34.75 31.96
CA ASP A 70 -38.41 35.82 30.96
C ASP A 70 -39.56 35.48 30.00
N MET A 71 -40.79 35.61 30.49
CA MET A 71 -42.02 35.29 29.79
C MET A 71 -42.95 36.46 29.76
N THR A 72 -43.73 36.56 28.67
CA THR A 72 -44.85 37.49 28.55
C THR A 72 -46.13 36.79 29.03
N VAL A 73 -46.83 37.45 29.93
CA VAL A 73 -48.13 37.06 30.42
C VAL A 73 -49.17 38.07 29.89
N ALA A 74 -50.11 37.60 29.14
CA ALA A 74 -51.16 38.43 28.53
C ALA A 74 -52.54 37.78 28.65
N PHE A 75 -53.50 38.63 28.74
CA PHE A 75 -54.88 38.29 28.72
C PHE A 75 -55.40 38.52 27.29
N LYS A 76 -56.09 37.54 26.71
CA LYS A 76 -56.77 37.66 25.42
C LYS A 76 -58.22 37.73 25.64
N ALA A 77 -58.82 38.90 25.39
CA ALA A 77 -60.23 39.13 25.51
C ALA A 77 -61.03 38.37 24.40
N SER A 78 -62.34 38.21 24.59
CA SER A 78 -63.23 37.56 23.63
C SER A 78 -63.29 38.26 22.27
N ASN A 79 -63.01 39.57 22.21
CA ASN A 79 -62.92 40.37 20.97
C ASN A 79 -61.61 40.15 20.24
N GLY A 80 -60.66 39.34 20.79
CA GLY A 80 -59.35 39.02 20.20
C GLY A 80 -58.18 39.95 20.58
N GLU A 81 -58.48 41.05 21.32
CA GLU A 81 -57.41 41.97 21.79
C GLU A 81 -56.64 41.41 22.94
N PHE A 82 -55.34 41.77 22.96
CA PHE A 82 -54.42 41.35 24.01
C PHE A 82 -54.18 42.49 25.02
N ALA A 83 -54.42 42.21 26.27
CA ALA A 83 -54.01 43.07 27.39
C ALA A 83 -52.74 42.44 28.01
N ILE A 84 -51.61 43.10 27.87
CA ILE A 84 -50.32 42.59 28.38
C ILE A 84 -50.22 42.93 29.86
N LEU A 85 -50.11 41.90 30.68
CA LEU A 85 -49.96 42.04 32.15
C LEU A 85 -48.51 42.11 32.57
N LYS A 86 -47.63 41.32 31.95
CA LYS A 86 -46.16 41.37 32.13
C LYS A 86 -45.57 41.12 30.75
N GLN A 87 -44.63 42.00 30.34
CA GLN A 87 -43.97 41.86 29.06
C GLN A 87 -42.52 41.42 29.26
N SER A 88 -42.11 40.34 28.61
CA SER A 88 -40.73 39.94 28.44
C SER A 88 -40.02 40.86 27.44
N LYS A 89 -38.73 41.12 27.67
CA LYS A 89 -37.93 41.85 26.68
C LYS A 89 -37.78 41.14 25.35
N LYS A 90 -37.87 39.80 25.37
CA LYS A 90 -37.61 38.91 24.21
C LYS A 90 -38.86 38.31 23.65
N ALA A 91 -39.95 38.11 24.43
CA ALA A 91 -41.18 37.51 24.02
C ALA A 91 -42.28 38.59 23.80
N VAL A 92 -42.16 39.32 22.71
CA VAL A 92 -43.14 40.39 22.36
C VAL A 92 -44.23 39.81 21.49
N LEU A 93 -45.50 39.87 22.00
CA LEU A 93 -46.67 39.40 21.27
C LEU A 93 -46.96 40.32 20.08
N GLY A 94 -47.41 39.73 18.95
CA GLY A 94 -47.73 40.49 17.74
C GLY A 94 -46.52 40.86 16.85
N THR A 95 -45.32 40.40 17.19
CA THR A 95 -44.11 40.60 16.38
C THR A 95 -43.75 39.35 15.59
N THR A 96 -42.71 39.47 14.70
CA THR A 96 -42.13 38.34 13.95
C THR A 96 -41.29 37.41 14.81
N THR A 97 -41.19 37.66 16.13
CA THR A 97 -40.45 36.85 17.09
C THR A 97 -41.00 35.43 17.16
N LYS A 98 -40.16 34.42 17.06
CA LYS A 98 -40.57 33.03 17.25
C LYS A 98 -40.86 32.77 18.72
N LEU A 99 -42.12 32.47 19.03
CA LEU A 99 -42.62 32.26 20.37
C LEU A 99 -43.11 30.83 20.57
N ARG A 100 -42.93 30.28 21.76
CA ARG A 100 -43.68 29.14 22.31
C ARG A 100 -44.73 29.68 23.25
N MET A 101 -45.98 29.29 23.08
CA MET A 101 -47.11 29.79 23.84
C MET A 101 -47.92 28.66 24.47
N ARG A 102 -48.44 28.92 25.67
CA ARG A 102 -49.49 28.13 26.32
C ARG A 102 -50.70 29.02 26.53
N THR A 103 -51.86 28.47 26.24
CA THR A 103 -53.13 29.20 26.36
C THR A 103 -54.00 28.46 27.32
N ILE A 104 -54.47 29.15 28.36
CA ILE A 104 -55.38 28.62 29.38
C ILE A 104 -56.72 29.30 29.22
N PRO A 105 -57.78 28.53 29.01
CA PRO A 105 -59.14 29.11 28.94
C PRO A 105 -59.59 29.65 30.30
N LEU A 106 -60.17 30.85 30.30
CA LEU A 106 -60.79 31.49 31.46
C LEU A 106 -62.27 31.51 31.27
N GLN A 107 -62.99 32.09 32.27
CA GLN A 107 -64.49 32.27 32.19
C GLN A 107 -64.85 33.27 31.08
N ALA A 108 -66.05 33.21 30.54
CA ALA A 108 -66.62 34.13 29.53
C ALA A 108 -65.87 34.12 28.15
N GLY A 109 -65.16 33.07 27.79
CA GLY A 109 -64.49 32.97 26.49
C GLY A 109 -63.12 33.67 26.41
N GLU A 110 -62.64 34.16 27.50
CA GLU A 110 -61.34 34.81 27.67
C GLU A 110 -60.21 33.77 27.79
N LYS A 111 -59.00 34.17 27.48
CA LYS A 111 -57.83 33.27 27.53
C LYS A 111 -56.63 33.95 28.16
N LEU A 112 -55.96 33.24 29.06
CA LEU A 112 -54.63 33.62 29.53
C LEU A 112 -53.60 33.04 28.59
N VAL A 113 -52.69 33.87 28.11
CA VAL A 113 -51.60 33.50 27.19
C VAL A 113 -50.26 33.74 27.88
N ILE A 114 -49.49 32.69 27.94
CA ILE A 114 -48.10 32.74 28.45
C ILE A 114 -47.18 32.45 27.26
N ALA A 115 -46.27 33.37 26.97
CA ALA A 115 -45.36 33.25 25.82
C ALA A 115 -43.91 33.39 26.23
N ALA A 116 -43.10 32.51 25.72
CA ALA A 116 -41.61 32.55 25.86
C ALA A 116 -40.96 32.65 24.47
N SER A 117 -39.88 33.43 24.36
CA SER A 117 -39.12 33.55 23.13
C SER A 117 -38.21 32.35 22.92
N VAL A 118 -38.20 31.81 21.71
CA VAL A 118 -37.22 30.80 21.25
C VAL A 118 -36.30 31.37 20.16
N GLN A 119 -36.29 32.69 19.98
CA GLN A 119 -35.48 33.34 18.96
C GLN A 119 -34.00 33.14 19.19
N ASP A 120 -33.54 33.35 20.42
CA ASP A 120 -32.12 33.15 20.77
C ASP A 120 -31.67 31.70 20.53
N ILE A 121 -32.56 30.73 20.81
CA ILE A 121 -32.30 29.31 20.58
C ILE A 121 -32.09 29.03 19.08
N ASN A 122 -32.95 29.61 18.22
CA ASN A 122 -32.81 29.47 16.77
C ASN A 122 -31.56 30.18 16.22
N GLU A 123 -31.23 31.34 16.78
CA GLU A 123 -29.98 32.04 16.40
C GLU A 123 -28.74 31.26 16.84
N ASN A 124 -28.73 30.67 18.04
CA ASN A 124 -27.72 29.78 18.53
C ASN A 124 -27.58 28.54 17.63
N LEU A 125 -28.69 27.93 17.24
CA LEU A 125 -28.66 26.79 16.30
C LEU A 125 -27.99 27.18 15.01
N THR A 126 -28.33 28.31 14.39
CA THR A 126 -27.73 28.78 13.14
C THR A 126 -26.23 29.02 13.30
N ARG A 127 -25.80 29.68 14.38
CA ARG A 127 -24.37 29.91 14.68
C ARG A 127 -23.61 28.61 14.89
N ASN A 128 -24.19 27.65 15.60
CA ASN A 128 -23.57 26.36 15.86
C ASN A 128 -23.47 25.50 14.58
N LEU A 129 -24.45 25.56 13.68
CA LEU A 129 -24.39 24.94 12.36
C LEU A 129 -23.26 25.52 11.49
N TRP A 130 -23.11 26.86 11.48
CA TRP A 130 -21.99 27.50 10.78
C TRP A 130 -20.63 27.13 11.35
N ARG A 131 -20.50 27.08 12.67
CA ARG A 131 -19.28 26.62 13.35
C ARG A 131 -18.94 25.19 12.99
N LEU A 132 -19.93 24.30 12.98
CA LEU A 132 -19.78 22.92 12.58
C LEU A 132 -19.31 22.79 11.12
N LEU A 133 -19.91 23.56 10.20
CA LEU A 133 -19.51 23.57 8.79
C LEU A 133 -18.04 23.98 8.62
N ILE A 134 -17.65 25.09 9.27
CA ILE A 134 -16.26 25.58 9.23
C ILE A 134 -15.30 24.53 9.80
N PHE A 135 -15.65 23.90 10.91
CA PHE A 135 -14.86 22.84 11.52
C PHE A 135 -14.68 21.63 10.58
N ILE A 136 -15.76 21.19 9.93
CA ILE A 136 -15.71 20.10 8.96
C ILE A 136 -14.77 20.44 7.79
N LEU A 137 -14.89 21.63 7.23
CA LEU A 137 -14.03 22.08 6.12
C LEU A 137 -12.55 22.13 6.54
N PHE A 138 -12.25 22.65 7.72
CA PHE A 138 -10.89 22.73 8.24
C PHE A 138 -10.30 21.35 8.53
N ALA A 139 -11.04 20.47 9.19
CA ALA A 139 -10.62 19.10 9.47
C ALA A 139 -10.34 18.30 8.19
N ASN A 140 -11.20 18.43 7.18
CA ASN A 140 -10.99 17.78 5.88
C ASN A 140 -9.80 18.38 5.11
N GLY A 141 -9.56 19.69 5.22
CA GLY A 141 -8.37 20.34 4.68
C GLY A 141 -7.08 19.75 5.25
N ILE A 142 -7.02 19.62 6.59
CA ILE A 142 -5.88 18.99 7.27
C ILE A 142 -5.71 17.52 6.87
N ALA A 143 -6.79 16.74 6.89
CA ALA A 143 -6.74 15.33 6.51
C ALA A 143 -6.25 15.13 5.06
N SER A 144 -6.71 15.97 4.14
CA SER A 144 -6.26 15.98 2.74
C SER A 144 -4.79 16.34 2.62
N PHE A 145 -4.34 17.36 3.33
CA PHE A 145 -2.94 17.79 3.33
C PHE A 145 -2.01 16.69 3.86
N ILE A 146 -2.36 16.06 4.98
CA ILE A 146 -1.59 14.96 5.57
C ILE A 146 -1.54 13.77 4.59
N SER A 147 -2.68 13.38 4.03
CA SER A 147 -2.77 12.27 3.07
C SER A 147 -1.92 12.52 1.82
N LEU A 148 -1.94 13.72 1.26
CA LEU A 148 -1.09 14.11 0.11
C LEU A 148 0.39 14.09 0.47
N SER A 149 0.76 14.57 1.66
CA SER A 149 2.15 14.63 2.12
C SER A 149 2.72 13.21 2.29
N ILE A 150 2.00 12.31 2.94
CA ILE A 150 2.40 10.90 3.12
C ILE A 150 2.56 10.21 1.75
N THR A 151 1.60 10.43 0.84
CA THR A 151 1.64 9.81 -0.49
C THR A 151 2.84 10.29 -1.32
N ARG A 152 3.16 11.60 -1.26
CA ARG A 152 4.32 12.16 -1.96
C ARG A 152 5.64 11.66 -1.36
N SER A 153 5.77 11.66 -0.05
CA SER A 153 6.99 11.18 0.64
C SER A 153 7.25 9.70 0.37
N GLY A 154 6.22 8.86 0.38
CA GLY A 154 6.34 7.45 0.05
C GLY A 154 6.77 7.20 -1.41
N ALA A 155 6.21 7.94 -2.38
CA ALA A 155 6.59 7.82 -3.78
C ALA A 155 8.05 8.24 -4.01
N LEU A 156 8.50 9.34 -3.39
CA LEU A 156 9.88 9.81 -3.48
C LEU A 156 10.86 8.84 -2.81
N ALA A 157 10.48 8.21 -1.70
CA ALA A 157 11.33 7.21 -1.03
C ALA A 157 11.51 5.96 -1.91
N ILE A 158 10.46 5.47 -2.54
CA ILE A 158 10.52 4.33 -3.48
C ILE A 158 11.39 4.69 -4.70
N GLU A 159 11.20 5.88 -5.28
CA GLU A 159 12.00 6.32 -6.43
C GLU A 159 13.50 6.46 -6.06
N ARG A 160 13.81 7.02 -4.88
CA ARG A 160 15.19 7.12 -4.41
C ARG A 160 15.83 5.74 -4.20
N ALA A 161 15.12 4.82 -3.52
CA ALA A 161 15.58 3.47 -3.30
C ALA A 161 15.81 2.71 -4.63
N HIS A 162 14.95 2.93 -5.63
CA HIS A 162 15.12 2.37 -6.96
C HIS A 162 16.34 2.97 -7.68
N ARG A 163 16.53 4.29 -7.59
CA ARG A 163 17.67 5.00 -8.19
C ARG A 163 19.01 4.57 -7.54
N GLU A 164 19.04 4.44 -6.21
CA GLU A 164 20.23 3.96 -5.48
C GLU A 164 20.59 2.54 -5.90
N LYS A 165 19.63 1.64 -5.98
CA LYS A 165 19.84 0.27 -6.48
C LYS A 165 20.34 0.26 -7.93
N MET A 166 19.81 1.11 -8.79
CA MET A 166 20.26 1.21 -10.17
C MET A 166 21.68 1.76 -10.27
N GLN A 167 22.07 2.74 -9.44
CA GLN A 167 23.44 3.26 -9.40
C GLN A 167 24.43 2.21 -8.89
N GLU A 168 24.09 1.46 -7.86
CA GLU A 168 24.90 0.35 -7.36
C GLU A 168 25.08 -0.72 -8.46
N PHE A 169 23.99 -1.09 -9.14
CA PHE A 169 24.01 -2.02 -10.26
C PHE A 169 24.91 -1.56 -11.41
N LEU A 170 24.80 -0.29 -11.84
CA LEU A 170 25.65 0.26 -12.89
C LEU A 170 27.13 0.32 -12.47
N GLY A 171 27.41 0.63 -11.21
CA GLY A 171 28.76 0.62 -10.64
C GLY A 171 29.37 -0.78 -10.68
N ASP A 172 28.63 -1.77 -10.27
CA ASP A 172 29.05 -3.17 -10.27
C ASP A 172 29.24 -3.68 -11.71
N ALA A 173 28.33 -3.37 -12.62
CA ALA A 173 28.44 -3.69 -14.04
C ALA A 173 29.72 -3.12 -14.67
N ALA A 174 30.00 -1.84 -14.40
CA ALA A 174 31.22 -1.18 -14.90
C ALA A 174 32.51 -1.85 -14.37
N HIS A 175 32.49 -2.28 -13.11
CA HIS A 175 33.65 -3.01 -12.54
C HIS A 175 33.84 -4.38 -13.19
N GLU A 176 32.78 -5.12 -13.44
CA GLU A 176 32.84 -6.45 -14.06
C GLU A 176 33.18 -6.40 -15.54
N LEU A 177 32.85 -5.35 -16.25
CA LEU A 177 33.27 -5.13 -17.64
C LEU A 177 34.70 -4.66 -17.73
N ARG A 178 35.23 -3.92 -16.75
CA ARG A 178 36.62 -3.41 -16.78
C ARG A 178 37.63 -4.53 -16.73
N THR A 179 37.39 -5.59 -15.96
CA THR A 179 38.32 -6.70 -15.78
C THR A 179 38.59 -7.45 -17.09
N PRO A 180 37.61 -8.01 -17.80
CA PRO A 180 37.84 -8.69 -19.08
C PRO A 180 38.36 -7.72 -20.14
N LEU A 181 37.93 -6.48 -20.15
CA LEU A 181 38.43 -5.45 -21.08
C LEU A 181 39.93 -5.20 -20.89
N THR A 182 40.42 -5.20 -19.65
CA THR A 182 41.85 -5.06 -19.34
C THR A 182 42.65 -6.27 -19.87
N VAL A 183 42.08 -7.47 -19.73
CA VAL A 183 42.69 -8.71 -20.26
C VAL A 183 42.73 -8.67 -21.80
N VAL A 184 41.62 -8.34 -22.43
CA VAL A 184 41.54 -8.17 -23.91
C VAL A 184 42.55 -7.15 -24.39
N LYS A 185 42.67 -6.00 -23.73
CA LYS A 185 43.65 -4.97 -24.06
C LYS A 185 45.08 -5.49 -23.93
N GLY A 186 45.41 -6.18 -22.84
CA GLY A 186 46.77 -6.74 -22.63
C GLY A 186 47.17 -7.75 -23.70
N TYR A 187 46.31 -8.71 -24.03
CA TYR A 187 46.59 -9.66 -25.10
C TYR A 187 46.65 -8.99 -26.49
N ALA A 188 45.81 -8.02 -26.77
CA ALA A 188 45.87 -7.27 -28.02
C ALA A 188 47.18 -6.47 -28.18
N GLU A 189 47.72 -5.89 -27.09
CA GLU A 189 49.01 -5.22 -27.08
C GLU A 189 50.17 -6.20 -27.32
N LEU A 190 50.15 -7.38 -26.66
CA LEU A 190 51.16 -8.44 -26.86
C LEU A 190 51.19 -8.95 -28.32
N LEU A 191 50.02 -9.16 -28.92
CA LEU A 191 49.89 -9.57 -30.32
C LEU A 191 50.38 -8.48 -31.29
N LYS A 192 50.03 -7.20 -31.01
CA LYS A 192 50.48 -6.06 -31.83
C LYS A 192 51.99 -5.90 -31.85
N ASP A 193 52.65 -6.06 -30.70
CA ASP A 193 54.07 -5.87 -30.53
C ASP A 193 54.88 -7.09 -31.02
N LYS A 194 54.21 -8.14 -31.53
CA LYS A 194 54.85 -9.40 -31.97
C LYS A 194 55.74 -9.99 -30.90
N ALA A 195 55.41 -9.84 -29.63
CA ALA A 195 56.15 -10.28 -28.47
C ALA A 195 55.97 -11.78 -28.16
N LEU A 196 55.17 -12.50 -28.95
CA LEU A 196 54.83 -13.90 -28.75
C LEU A 196 55.38 -14.75 -29.90
N ASP A 197 55.74 -16.00 -29.58
CA ASP A 197 55.94 -17.04 -30.57
C ASP A 197 54.61 -17.58 -31.09
N SER A 198 54.64 -18.37 -32.18
CA SER A 198 53.41 -18.84 -32.89
C SER A 198 52.47 -19.62 -31.96
N GLU A 199 52.99 -20.44 -31.06
CA GLU A 199 52.20 -21.25 -30.14
C GLU A 199 51.49 -20.34 -29.07
N ARG A 200 52.19 -19.31 -28.58
CA ARG A 200 51.61 -18.33 -27.63
C ARG A 200 50.70 -17.34 -28.29
N GLU A 201 50.87 -17.08 -29.60
CA GLU A 201 49.98 -16.24 -30.38
C GLU A 201 48.61 -16.92 -30.51
N ASP A 202 48.54 -18.22 -30.81
CA ASP A 202 47.30 -18.98 -30.86
C ASP A 202 46.60 -19.00 -29.49
N LEU A 203 47.32 -19.24 -28.42
CA LEU A 203 46.80 -19.17 -27.05
C LEU A 203 46.29 -17.77 -26.69
N ALA A 204 46.94 -16.71 -27.17
CA ALA A 204 46.47 -15.33 -26.93
C ALA A 204 45.18 -15.05 -27.68
N PHE A 205 45.01 -15.51 -28.92
CA PHE A 205 43.74 -15.42 -29.66
C PHE A 205 42.62 -16.21 -28.99
N GLU A 206 42.90 -17.41 -28.52
CA GLU A 206 41.91 -18.20 -27.79
C GLU A 206 41.44 -17.47 -26.50
N ARG A 207 42.37 -16.91 -25.74
CA ARG A 207 42.06 -16.13 -24.55
C ARG A 207 41.24 -14.87 -24.86
N LEU A 208 41.60 -14.14 -25.91
CA LEU A 208 40.82 -13.02 -26.40
C LEU A 208 39.36 -13.43 -26.72
N HIS A 209 39.22 -14.55 -27.44
CA HIS A 209 37.91 -15.04 -27.82
C HIS A 209 37.06 -15.43 -26.61
N ILE A 210 37.66 -16.06 -25.61
CA ILE A 210 36.99 -16.42 -24.35
C ILE A 210 36.50 -15.16 -23.60
N GLU A 211 37.36 -14.13 -23.48
CA GLU A 211 37.02 -12.92 -22.76
C GLU A 211 35.94 -12.07 -23.50
N ILE A 212 35.97 -12.04 -24.83
CA ILE A 212 34.93 -11.38 -25.64
C ILE A 212 33.58 -12.08 -25.43
N LYS A 213 33.52 -13.41 -25.52
CA LYS A 213 32.29 -14.18 -25.24
C LYS A 213 31.78 -13.95 -23.82
N ARG A 214 32.69 -13.85 -22.83
CA ARG A 214 32.36 -13.53 -21.47
C ARG A 214 31.70 -12.13 -21.35
N MET A 215 32.26 -11.12 -22.05
CA MET A 215 31.70 -9.78 -22.10
C MET A 215 30.30 -9.74 -22.75
N GLU A 216 30.11 -10.46 -23.86
CA GLU A 216 28.83 -10.59 -24.52
C GLU A 216 27.76 -11.19 -23.59
N SER A 217 28.13 -12.27 -22.88
CA SER A 217 27.22 -12.87 -21.87
C SER A 217 26.89 -11.90 -20.75
N LEU A 218 27.87 -11.15 -20.25
CA LEU A 218 27.69 -10.16 -19.19
C LEU A 218 26.74 -9.03 -19.64
N ILE A 219 26.92 -8.51 -20.87
CA ILE A 219 26.05 -7.49 -21.44
C ILE A 219 24.61 -8.01 -21.58
N ALA A 220 24.44 -9.25 -22.05
CA ALA A 220 23.12 -9.86 -22.13
C ALA A 220 22.46 -10.01 -20.76
N ASP A 221 23.22 -10.39 -19.74
CA ASP A 221 22.75 -10.47 -18.35
C ASP A 221 22.32 -9.12 -17.80
N LEU A 222 23.08 -8.06 -18.07
CA LEU A 222 22.76 -6.70 -17.66
C LEU A 222 21.49 -6.17 -18.35
N LEU A 223 21.30 -6.46 -19.64
CA LEU A 223 20.08 -6.10 -20.35
C LEU A 223 18.84 -6.79 -19.77
N ILE A 224 18.93 -8.09 -19.47
CA ILE A 224 17.84 -8.84 -18.84
C ILE A 224 17.50 -8.25 -17.47
N LEU A 225 18.50 -7.92 -16.63
CA LEU A 225 18.25 -7.31 -15.33
C LEU A 225 17.62 -5.92 -15.45
N ALA A 226 18.01 -5.14 -16.47
CA ALA A 226 17.37 -3.84 -16.74
C ALA A 226 15.91 -4.01 -17.18
N GLU A 227 15.63 -4.94 -18.13
CA GLU A 227 14.27 -5.26 -18.58
C GLU A 227 13.37 -5.75 -17.42
N LEU A 228 13.89 -6.62 -16.55
CA LEU A 228 13.18 -7.15 -15.38
C LEU A 228 12.90 -6.08 -14.31
N GLY A 229 13.73 -5.02 -14.27
CA GLY A 229 13.58 -3.89 -13.34
C GLY A 229 12.54 -2.86 -13.78
N GLU A 230 12.07 -2.89 -15.02
CA GLU A 230 11.06 -1.97 -15.53
C GLU A 230 9.64 -2.40 -15.11
N GLU A 231 8.77 -1.42 -14.83
CA GLU A 231 7.35 -1.66 -14.48
C GLU A 231 6.47 -2.01 -15.70
N GLU A 232 7.03 -2.08 -16.91
CA GLU A 232 6.25 -2.41 -18.09
C GLU A 232 5.72 -3.85 -18.03
N PRO A 233 4.46 -4.08 -18.45
CA PRO A 233 3.88 -5.41 -18.43
C PRO A 233 4.64 -6.31 -19.40
N THR A 234 5.33 -7.32 -18.87
CA THR A 234 5.86 -8.40 -19.67
C THR A 234 4.67 -9.21 -20.20
N GLU A 235 4.60 -9.43 -21.51
CA GLU A 235 3.58 -10.31 -22.08
C GLU A 235 3.87 -11.73 -21.59
N PHE A 236 3.01 -12.24 -20.74
CA PHE A 236 3.04 -13.63 -20.28
C PHE A 236 2.18 -14.48 -21.23
N SER A 237 2.70 -15.63 -21.58
CA SER A 237 2.02 -16.67 -22.34
C SER A 237 2.02 -17.97 -21.55
N GLU A 238 1.25 -18.94 -22.00
CA GLU A 238 1.31 -20.28 -21.42
C GLU A 238 2.64 -20.94 -21.80
N VAL A 239 3.42 -21.34 -20.80
CA VAL A 239 4.74 -21.98 -20.94
C VAL A 239 4.67 -23.39 -20.37
N ASN A 240 5.10 -24.38 -21.13
CA ASN A 240 5.27 -25.77 -20.67
C ASN A 240 6.64 -25.91 -19.98
N LEU A 241 6.65 -25.79 -18.64
CA LEU A 241 7.87 -25.91 -17.85
C LEU A 241 8.53 -27.30 -17.96
N SER A 242 7.75 -28.37 -18.12
CA SER A 242 8.30 -29.70 -18.22
C SER A 242 9.15 -29.85 -19.49
N GLU A 243 8.68 -29.32 -20.62
CA GLU A 243 9.44 -29.29 -21.88
C GLU A 243 10.64 -28.37 -21.77
N LEU A 244 10.45 -27.16 -21.25
CA LEU A 244 11.49 -26.16 -21.11
C LEU A 244 12.68 -26.67 -20.24
N VAL A 245 12.38 -27.31 -19.09
CA VAL A 245 13.40 -27.92 -18.24
C VAL A 245 14.10 -29.06 -18.98
N SER A 246 13.31 -29.96 -19.64
CA SER A 246 13.85 -31.11 -20.36
C SER A 246 14.80 -30.71 -21.50
N GLU A 247 14.49 -29.66 -22.26
CA GLU A 247 15.34 -29.16 -23.34
C GLU A 247 16.67 -28.56 -22.77
N ASN A 248 16.60 -27.74 -21.78
CA ASN A 248 17.81 -27.19 -21.14
C ASN A 248 18.68 -28.27 -20.51
N VAL A 249 18.08 -29.31 -19.96
CA VAL A 249 18.79 -30.47 -19.44
C VAL A 249 19.55 -31.25 -20.52
N LYS A 250 18.93 -31.44 -21.71
CA LYS A 250 19.61 -32.07 -22.85
C LYS A 250 20.86 -31.29 -23.27
N ASP A 251 20.75 -29.97 -23.34
CA ASP A 251 21.88 -29.09 -23.64
C ASP A 251 22.99 -29.20 -22.58
N PHE A 252 22.60 -29.23 -21.29
CA PHE A 252 23.51 -29.44 -20.19
C PHE A 252 24.24 -30.79 -20.29
N GLN A 253 23.54 -31.87 -20.62
CA GLN A 253 24.17 -33.18 -20.78
C GLN A 253 25.20 -33.23 -21.91
N VAL A 254 25.02 -32.44 -22.97
CA VAL A 254 26.01 -32.30 -24.04
C VAL A 254 27.25 -31.54 -23.56
N LEU A 255 27.04 -30.50 -22.75
CA LEU A 255 28.15 -29.63 -22.24
C LEU A 255 28.87 -30.20 -21.03
N ALA A 256 28.21 -31.08 -20.28
CA ALA A 256 28.74 -31.65 -19.03
C ALA A 256 28.37 -33.16 -18.92
N PRO A 257 28.84 -34.01 -19.82
CA PRO A 257 28.41 -35.41 -19.93
C PRO A 257 28.83 -36.31 -18.77
N GLN A 258 29.75 -35.82 -17.90
CA GLN A 258 30.29 -36.61 -16.78
C GLN A 258 29.43 -36.49 -15.51
N HIS A 259 28.53 -35.50 -15.43
CA HIS A 259 27.63 -35.35 -14.29
C HIS A 259 26.60 -36.46 -14.22
N HIS A 260 26.41 -37.05 -13.03
CA HIS A 260 25.36 -38.05 -12.78
C HIS A 260 24.02 -37.31 -12.56
N LEU A 261 23.15 -37.36 -13.58
CA LEU A 261 21.90 -36.60 -13.60
C LEU A 261 20.70 -37.50 -13.26
N GLU A 262 19.97 -37.11 -12.20
CA GLU A 262 18.69 -37.69 -11.78
C GLU A 262 17.55 -36.72 -12.10
N LEU A 263 16.54 -37.14 -12.85
CA LEU A 263 15.40 -36.35 -13.27
C LEU A 263 14.09 -36.91 -12.70
N ASP A 264 13.37 -36.06 -11.93
CA ASP A 264 12.01 -36.35 -11.46
C ASP A 264 11.07 -35.24 -11.93
N LEU A 265 10.74 -35.28 -13.22
CA LEU A 265 9.95 -34.24 -13.87
C LEU A 265 8.53 -34.74 -14.09
N GLU A 266 7.56 -34.08 -13.47
CA GLU A 266 6.15 -34.27 -13.76
C GLU A 266 5.82 -33.70 -15.15
N ALA A 267 5.15 -34.50 -15.98
CA ALA A 267 4.83 -34.13 -17.35
C ALA A 267 3.67 -33.13 -17.43
N GLY A 268 3.74 -32.20 -18.39
CA GLY A 268 2.63 -31.30 -18.69
C GLY A 268 2.41 -30.19 -17.64
N VAL A 269 3.43 -29.82 -16.88
CA VAL A 269 3.36 -28.71 -15.96
C VAL A 269 3.43 -27.40 -16.74
N THR A 270 2.33 -26.65 -16.78
CA THR A 270 2.23 -25.34 -17.46
C THR A 270 2.00 -24.20 -16.49
N MET A 271 2.42 -22.98 -16.85
CA MET A 271 2.17 -21.75 -16.13
C MET A 271 2.10 -20.54 -17.07
N GLN A 272 1.51 -19.44 -16.60
CA GLN A 272 1.63 -18.15 -17.29
C GLN A 272 2.99 -17.53 -16.99
N GLY A 273 3.78 -17.24 -18.01
CA GLY A 273 5.11 -16.70 -17.84
C GLY A 273 5.78 -16.25 -19.14
N SER A 274 6.99 -15.76 -19.02
CA SER A 274 7.86 -15.47 -20.16
C SER A 274 8.83 -16.62 -20.37
N GLU A 275 8.68 -17.36 -21.46
CA GLU A 275 9.56 -18.46 -21.83
C GLU A 275 11.04 -18.03 -21.86
N LYS A 276 11.35 -16.88 -22.48
CA LYS A 276 12.69 -16.26 -22.53
C LYS A 276 13.34 -16.15 -21.14
N TYR A 277 12.60 -15.65 -20.17
CA TYR A 277 13.12 -15.44 -18.82
C TYR A 277 13.25 -16.75 -18.04
N LEU A 278 12.25 -17.63 -18.13
CA LEU A 278 12.27 -18.93 -17.47
C LEU A 278 13.41 -19.81 -18.03
N GLN A 279 13.65 -19.79 -19.35
CA GLN A 279 14.78 -20.43 -19.99
C GLN A 279 16.12 -19.89 -19.41
N ARG A 280 16.22 -18.56 -19.27
CA ARG A 280 17.43 -17.95 -18.68
C ARG A 280 17.66 -18.35 -17.23
N PHE A 281 16.57 -18.47 -16.45
CA PHE A 281 16.64 -19.00 -15.08
C PHE A 281 17.24 -20.40 -15.05
N ILE A 282 16.69 -21.33 -15.86
CA ILE A 282 17.15 -22.73 -15.90
C ILE A 282 18.59 -22.81 -16.38
N ALA A 283 18.93 -22.09 -17.45
CA ALA A 283 20.28 -22.05 -17.99
C ALA A 283 21.32 -21.52 -16.96
N ASN A 284 20.96 -20.52 -16.17
CA ASN A 284 21.81 -20.02 -15.09
C ASN A 284 21.97 -21.06 -13.96
N ALA A 285 20.91 -21.75 -13.56
CA ALA A 285 21.00 -22.79 -12.53
C ALA A 285 21.91 -23.93 -12.96
N LEU A 286 21.76 -24.42 -14.21
CA LEU A 286 22.60 -25.47 -14.77
C LEU A 286 24.06 -25.02 -14.99
N THR A 287 24.26 -23.78 -15.43
CA THR A 287 25.59 -23.20 -15.57
C THR A 287 26.31 -23.11 -14.22
N ASN A 288 25.60 -22.76 -13.14
CA ASN A 288 26.17 -22.75 -11.79
C ASN A 288 26.67 -24.14 -11.41
N ILE A 289 25.92 -25.19 -11.68
CA ILE A 289 26.37 -26.56 -11.42
C ILE A 289 27.66 -26.83 -12.19
N ARG A 290 27.65 -26.64 -13.50
CA ARG A 290 28.83 -26.94 -14.37
C ARG A 290 30.09 -26.18 -13.97
N VAL A 291 29.96 -24.96 -13.47
CA VAL A 291 31.10 -24.08 -13.14
C VAL A 291 31.59 -24.28 -11.70
N HIS A 292 30.70 -24.62 -10.77
CA HIS A 292 31.01 -24.62 -9.34
C HIS A 292 31.02 -25.98 -8.67
N THR A 293 30.81 -27.07 -9.45
CA THR A 293 30.90 -28.44 -8.93
C THR A 293 31.97 -29.25 -9.68
N ASP A 294 32.41 -30.34 -9.09
CA ASP A 294 33.29 -31.29 -9.75
C ASP A 294 32.57 -31.98 -10.90
N ALA A 295 33.28 -32.40 -11.92
CA ALA A 295 32.71 -32.92 -13.16
C ALA A 295 31.85 -34.20 -12.96
N ASP A 296 32.07 -34.95 -11.92
CA ASP A 296 31.35 -36.18 -11.56
C ASP A 296 30.31 -35.97 -10.44
N ALA A 297 30.12 -34.74 -10.01
CA ALA A 297 29.16 -34.42 -8.96
C ALA A 297 27.74 -34.84 -9.36
N PRO A 298 26.95 -35.47 -8.45
CA PRO A 298 25.55 -35.81 -8.72
C PRO A 298 24.71 -34.55 -8.82
N VAL A 299 23.73 -34.59 -9.74
CA VAL A 299 22.78 -33.51 -9.99
C VAL A 299 21.38 -34.08 -9.97
N ARG A 300 20.45 -33.47 -9.23
CA ARG A 300 19.04 -33.85 -9.24
C ARG A 300 18.18 -32.64 -9.63
N ILE A 301 17.23 -32.87 -10.51
CA ILE A 301 16.25 -31.86 -10.91
C ILE A 301 14.84 -32.42 -10.68
N THR A 302 14.07 -31.76 -9.83
CA THR A 302 12.72 -32.16 -9.48
C THR A 302 11.73 -31.07 -9.91
N LEU A 303 10.69 -31.44 -10.67
CA LEU A 303 9.58 -30.55 -11.02
C LEU A 303 8.26 -31.23 -10.63
N LYS A 304 7.49 -30.60 -9.76
CA LYS A 304 6.20 -31.09 -9.28
C LYS A 304 5.15 -29.98 -9.32
N ALA A 305 3.92 -30.34 -9.68
CA ALA A 305 2.78 -29.44 -9.66
C ALA A 305 1.78 -29.88 -8.58
N GLY A 306 1.61 -29.05 -7.55
CA GLY A 306 0.62 -29.19 -6.50
C GLY A 306 -0.32 -27.98 -6.47
N ARG A 307 -0.49 -27.37 -5.29
CA ARG A 307 -1.12 -26.04 -5.16
C ARG A 307 -0.25 -24.97 -5.80
N GLU A 308 1.05 -25.16 -5.76
CA GLU A 308 2.09 -24.36 -6.38
C GLU A 308 2.98 -25.28 -7.21
N ILE A 309 3.65 -24.74 -8.20
CA ILE A 309 4.66 -25.44 -8.97
C ILE A 309 5.97 -25.34 -8.19
N ARG A 310 6.59 -26.47 -7.90
CA ARG A 310 7.86 -26.57 -7.22
C ARG A 310 8.93 -27.09 -8.18
N LEU A 311 9.95 -26.29 -8.44
CA LEU A 311 11.16 -26.68 -9.19
C LEU A 311 12.35 -26.65 -8.24
N VAL A 312 13.08 -27.74 -8.16
CA VAL A 312 14.30 -27.85 -7.34
C VAL A 312 15.43 -28.32 -8.23
N VAL A 313 16.54 -27.60 -8.19
CA VAL A 313 17.78 -27.94 -8.87
C VAL A 313 18.87 -28.13 -7.79
N GLU A 314 19.38 -29.34 -7.68
CA GLU A 314 20.30 -29.74 -6.61
C GLU A 314 21.61 -30.27 -7.18
N ASP A 315 22.71 -29.98 -6.49
CA ASP A 315 24.01 -30.51 -6.79
C ASP A 315 24.70 -31.15 -5.58
N GLY A 316 25.71 -31.97 -5.84
CA GLY A 316 26.58 -32.59 -4.85
C GLY A 316 27.93 -31.87 -4.67
N GLY A 317 28.04 -30.61 -5.02
CA GLY A 317 29.28 -29.82 -4.90
C GLY A 317 29.59 -29.36 -3.46
N ALA A 318 30.47 -28.40 -3.32
CA ALA A 318 30.89 -27.86 -2.01
C ALA A 318 29.78 -27.01 -1.31
N GLY A 319 28.71 -26.64 -2.00
CA GLY A 319 27.66 -25.80 -1.50
C GLY A 319 28.09 -24.37 -1.21
N LEU A 320 27.27 -23.65 -0.42
CA LEU A 320 27.53 -22.29 0.02
C LEU A 320 27.96 -22.26 1.49
N PRO A 321 28.62 -21.16 1.95
CA PRO A 321 28.86 -20.93 3.37
C PRO A 321 27.54 -20.98 4.17
N ALA A 322 27.58 -21.52 5.40
CA ALA A 322 26.38 -21.74 6.21
C ALA A 322 25.50 -20.48 6.42
N ALA A 323 26.14 -19.31 6.48
CA ALA A 323 25.45 -18.02 6.60
C ALA A 323 24.64 -17.61 5.35
N SER A 324 24.91 -18.22 4.20
CA SER A 324 24.25 -17.89 2.93
C SER A 324 22.95 -18.68 2.70
N TYR A 325 22.70 -19.68 3.53
CA TYR A 325 21.46 -20.45 3.48
C TYR A 325 20.33 -19.79 4.28
N GLY A 326 19.12 -19.76 3.75
CA GLY A 326 17.94 -19.23 4.45
C GLY A 326 17.74 -17.71 4.30
N GLU A 327 18.71 -16.97 3.75
CA GLU A 327 18.44 -15.60 3.34
C GLU A 327 17.54 -15.59 2.09
N ARG A 328 16.46 -14.78 2.14
CA ARG A 328 15.72 -14.46 0.92
C ARG A 328 16.66 -13.69 -0.01
N ILE A 329 16.92 -14.24 -1.19
CA ILE A 329 17.59 -13.50 -2.24
C ILE A 329 16.63 -12.41 -2.71
N GLN A 330 16.82 -11.19 -2.23
CA GLN A 330 16.07 -10.03 -2.69
C GLN A 330 16.96 -9.19 -3.59
N GLY A 331 16.62 -9.16 -4.87
CA GLY A 331 17.20 -8.24 -5.84
C GLY A 331 18.69 -8.52 -6.16
N LEU A 332 19.41 -7.48 -6.56
CA LEU A 332 20.78 -7.46 -7.07
C LEU A 332 21.90 -7.77 -6.02
N LYS A 333 21.61 -8.45 -4.92
CA LYS A 333 22.61 -8.80 -3.92
C LYS A 333 23.56 -9.89 -4.45
N ARG A 334 24.83 -9.58 -4.54
CA ARG A 334 25.89 -10.53 -4.88
C ARG A 334 26.21 -11.45 -3.72
N PHE A 335 26.21 -12.73 -3.99
CA PHE A 335 26.53 -13.76 -2.98
C PHE A 335 28.01 -14.07 -2.85
N ASP A 336 28.97 -13.63 -3.55
CA ASP A 336 30.39 -13.76 -3.27
C ASP A 336 31.30 -13.11 -4.33
N ARG A 337 31.96 -12.02 -3.94
CA ARG A 337 32.96 -11.35 -4.79
C ARG A 337 34.28 -12.14 -4.97
N SER A 338 34.54 -13.11 -4.10
CA SER A 338 35.85 -13.77 -4.06
C SER A 338 35.94 -15.01 -4.94
N ARG A 339 34.91 -15.83 -5.04
CA ARG A 339 34.91 -17.09 -5.82
C ARG A 339 34.61 -16.92 -7.30
N SER A 340 33.83 -15.93 -7.72
CA SER A 340 33.47 -15.74 -9.14
C SER A 340 34.69 -15.34 -10.02
N ARG A 341 35.76 -14.83 -9.43
CA ARG A 341 36.95 -14.43 -10.19
C ARG A 341 37.82 -15.62 -10.63
N GLU A 342 37.83 -16.70 -9.86
CA GLU A 342 38.65 -17.90 -10.18
C GLU A 342 37.95 -18.85 -11.16
N THR A 343 36.59 -18.85 -11.18
CA THR A 343 35.78 -19.80 -11.95
C THR A 343 35.16 -19.23 -13.21
N GLY A 344 35.38 -17.95 -13.54
CA GLY A 344 34.95 -17.35 -14.81
C GLY A 344 33.45 -16.99 -14.93
N GLY A 345 32.66 -17.06 -13.85
CA GLY A 345 31.24 -16.68 -13.85
C GLY A 345 31.02 -15.16 -13.80
N SER A 346 29.95 -14.64 -14.37
CA SER A 346 29.58 -13.20 -14.33
C SER A 346 29.20 -12.70 -12.93
N GLY A 347 28.95 -13.60 -11.97
CA GLY A 347 28.45 -13.27 -10.64
C GLY A 347 27.01 -12.74 -10.63
N LEU A 348 26.39 -12.55 -11.80
CA LEU A 348 25.02 -12.03 -11.95
C LEU A 348 23.95 -13.14 -12.03
N GLY A 349 24.35 -14.38 -12.27
CA GLY A 349 23.41 -15.49 -12.48
C GLY A 349 22.38 -15.67 -11.36
N MET A 350 22.82 -15.55 -10.09
CA MET A 350 21.94 -15.66 -8.93
C MET A 350 20.94 -14.49 -8.86
N SER A 351 21.41 -13.27 -9.16
CA SER A 351 20.56 -12.07 -9.21
C SER A 351 19.53 -12.16 -10.33
N ILE A 352 19.90 -12.69 -11.50
CA ILE A 352 18.97 -12.94 -12.62
C ILE A 352 17.93 -13.96 -12.22
N MET A 353 18.34 -15.07 -11.60
CA MET A 353 17.41 -16.12 -11.14
C MET A 353 16.40 -15.56 -10.16
N SER A 354 16.83 -14.77 -9.19
CA SER A 354 15.92 -14.11 -8.23
C SER A 354 14.97 -13.15 -8.93
N ALA A 355 15.47 -12.27 -9.79
CA ALA A 355 14.66 -11.28 -10.49
C ALA A 355 13.61 -11.93 -11.42
N VAL A 356 13.99 -13.01 -12.12
CA VAL A 356 13.07 -13.78 -12.96
C VAL A 356 11.94 -14.38 -12.14
N ILE A 357 12.26 -15.03 -11.03
CA ILE A 357 11.25 -15.69 -10.18
C ILE A 357 10.35 -14.65 -9.50
N GLU A 358 10.90 -13.53 -9.01
CA GLU A 358 10.11 -12.42 -8.46
C GLU A 358 9.15 -11.83 -9.51
N ARG A 359 9.60 -11.66 -10.77
CA ARG A 359 8.78 -11.17 -11.87
C ARG A 359 7.59 -12.08 -12.17
N HIS A 360 7.76 -13.41 -11.97
CA HIS A 360 6.71 -14.41 -12.11
C HIS A 360 5.87 -14.61 -10.83
N GLY A 361 6.04 -13.72 -9.81
CA GLY A 361 5.29 -13.80 -8.55
C GLY A 361 5.67 -14.98 -7.67
N GLY A 362 6.82 -15.61 -7.93
CA GLY A 362 7.33 -16.75 -7.19
C GLY A 362 8.28 -16.40 -6.07
N THR A 363 8.81 -17.44 -5.42
CA THR A 363 9.85 -17.33 -4.41
C THR A 363 11.02 -18.23 -4.73
N LEU A 364 12.24 -17.76 -4.51
CA LEU A 364 13.49 -18.52 -4.66
C LEU A 364 14.18 -18.63 -3.32
N ALA A 365 14.59 -19.85 -2.95
CA ALA A 365 15.30 -20.14 -1.72
C ALA A 365 16.54 -20.98 -2.01
N LEU A 366 17.66 -20.65 -1.36
CA LEU A 366 18.86 -21.47 -1.35
C LEU A 366 18.88 -22.34 -0.10
N LYS A 367 19.03 -23.64 -0.31
CA LYS A 367 19.08 -24.64 0.75
C LYS A 367 20.31 -25.52 0.60
N LYS A 368 20.69 -26.18 1.68
CA LYS A 368 21.67 -27.27 1.58
C LYS A 368 21.04 -28.45 0.86
N SER A 369 21.69 -28.95 -0.17
CA SER A 369 21.24 -30.12 -0.92
C SER A 369 21.39 -31.39 -0.09
N GLU A 370 20.49 -32.35 -0.30
CA GLU A 370 20.63 -33.72 0.22
C GLU A 370 21.81 -34.45 -0.40
N LEU A 371 22.23 -34.02 -1.61
CA LEU A 371 23.41 -34.53 -2.31
C LEU A 371 24.73 -33.96 -1.77
N GLY A 372 24.67 -33.02 -0.82
CA GLY A 372 25.83 -32.42 -0.15
C GLY A 372 26.11 -30.95 -0.51
N GLY A 373 25.72 -30.50 -1.70
CA GLY A 373 26.00 -29.17 -2.24
C GLY A 373 24.89 -28.14 -2.06
N LEU A 374 24.50 -27.45 -3.13
CA LEU A 374 23.47 -26.43 -3.17
C LEU A 374 22.16 -26.97 -3.73
N ALA A 375 21.05 -26.61 -3.13
CA ALA A 375 19.71 -26.76 -3.65
C ALA A 375 19.09 -25.37 -3.92
N ILE A 376 18.72 -25.11 -5.16
CA ILE A 376 17.93 -23.94 -5.61
C ILE A 376 16.49 -24.39 -5.67
N GLU A 377 15.69 -23.94 -4.71
CA GLU A 377 14.24 -24.25 -4.65
C GLU A 377 13.42 -23.05 -5.08
N VAL A 378 12.52 -23.29 -6.03
CA VAL A 378 11.60 -22.29 -6.57
C VAL A 378 10.17 -22.73 -6.35
N GLN A 379 9.32 -21.79 -5.94
CA GLN A 379 7.87 -21.95 -5.85
C GLN A 379 7.21 -20.89 -6.72
N LEU A 380 6.32 -21.33 -7.62
CA LEU A 380 5.59 -20.48 -8.56
C LEU A 380 4.09 -20.75 -8.45
N ALA A 381 3.29 -19.72 -8.65
CA ALA A 381 1.84 -19.89 -8.66
C ALA A 381 1.43 -20.77 -9.84
N ARG A 382 0.56 -21.75 -9.59
CA ARG A 382 -0.12 -22.48 -10.65
C ARG A 382 -1.32 -21.66 -11.12
N THR A 383 -1.36 -21.32 -12.37
CA THR A 383 -2.48 -20.60 -13.00
C THR A 383 -3.63 -21.53 -13.35
#